data_f4513bcefd086f6634654689bc926d45
#
_entry.id   f4513bcefd086f6634654689bc926d45
#
_cell.length_a   1.000
_cell.length_b   1.000
_cell.length_c   1.000
_cell.angle_alpha   90.00
_cell.angle_beta   90.00
_cell.angle_gamma   90.00
#
_symmetry.space_group_name_H-M   'P 1'
#
loop_
_entity.id
_entity.type
_entity.pdbx_description
1 polymer ?
#
loop_
_entity_poly.entity_id
_entity_poly.type
_entity_poly.pdbx_seq_one_letter_code
_entity_poly.pdbx_strand_id
1 'polypeptide(L)'
;MDDDRKTVLIAGITGISGSYIAKDLAARPQWEVIGLSRRMPQFPIADDIQLVTADMLKPSDLSAVSDEFANLTHLVYDGYSPTESDDWAEQTSINAQMFENLLDSVCRSAPALRRVLLMQGQKYYGTHLGPYRTPSREDDPRHMPPNFYFDQQDLLTARSTEARWDYSCLRPHIICGLGMRSPMNPLMIIGAYASLSKTLGLPLRYPGSLGAYRSIYQATDAKLLGRAAHWALTRPTT
;
A
#
# COMPACT_ATOMS: atom_id res chain seq x y z
N MET A 1 21.16 9.05 -23.61
CA MET A 1 21.41 10.04 -22.58
C MET A 1 20.05 10.48 -22.02
N ASP A 2 19.41 9.65 -21.29
CA ASP A 2 18.29 9.92 -20.39
C ASP A 2 17.89 8.59 -19.70
N ASP A 3 18.90 7.78 -19.40
CA ASP A 3 18.71 6.41 -18.87
C ASP A 3 18.39 6.38 -17.37
N ASP A 4 18.15 7.55 -16.77
CA ASP A 4 17.89 7.69 -15.32
C ASP A 4 16.46 8.11 -14.98
N ARG A 5 15.62 8.42 -15.97
CA ARG A 5 14.22 8.78 -15.72
C ARG A 5 13.39 7.53 -15.44
N LYS A 6 12.65 7.56 -14.34
CA LYS A 6 11.85 6.45 -13.82
C LYS A 6 10.39 6.85 -13.81
N THR A 7 9.54 6.05 -14.41
CA THR A 7 8.09 6.25 -14.37
C THR A 7 7.49 5.18 -13.45
N VAL A 8 6.73 5.62 -12.42
CA VAL A 8 6.11 4.72 -11.44
C VAL A 8 4.60 4.84 -11.45
N LEU A 9 3.92 3.71 -11.52
CA LEU A 9 2.49 3.61 -11.24
C LEU A 9 2.27 3.32 -9.75
N ILE A 10 1.43 4.11 -9.09
CA ILE A 10 1.03 3.89 -7.70
C ILE A 10 -0.46 3.56 -7.65
N ALA A 11 -0.80 2.28 -7.48
CA ALA A 11 -2.17 1.84 -7.23
C ALA A 11 -2.53 2.04 -5.76
N GLY A 12 -3.70 2.64 -5.48
CA GLY A 12 -4.08 3.02 -4.12
C GLY A 12 -3.55 4.39 -3.68
N ILE A 13 -3.22 5.25 -4.63
CA ILE A 13 -2.62 6.58 -4.40
C ILE A 13 -3.42 7.47 -3.45
N THR A 14 -4.72 7.28 -3.34
CA THR A 14 -5.60 8.07 -2.45
C THR A 14 -5.55 7.64 -0.98
N GLY A 15 -4.90 6.50 -0.69
CA GLY A 15 -4.64 6.04 0.67
C GLY A 15 -3.53 6.84 1.38
N ILE A 16 -3.37 6.64 2.70
CA ILE A 16 -2.29 7.31 3.45
C ILE A 16 -0.93 6.91 2.87
N SER A 17 -0.62 5.62 2.83
CA SER A 17 0.65 5.10 2.31
C SER A 17 0.89 5.55 0.87
N GLY A 18 -0.05 5.28 -0.04
CA GLY A 18 0.08 5.64 -1.44
C GLY A 18 0.33 7.14 -1.67
N SER A 19 -0.39 8.01 -0.95
CA SER A 19 -0.21 9.47 -1.09
C SER A 19 1.14 9.97 -0.57
N TYR A 20 1.68 9.38 0.50
CA TYR A 20 3.00 9.78 1.02
C TYR A 20 4.13 9.20 0.18
N ILE A 21 3.98 8.00 -0.37
CA ILE A 21 4.92 7.44 -1.36
C ILE A 21 4.94 8.33 -2.61
N ALA A 22 3.76 8.70 -3.12
CA ALA A 22 3.64 9.58 -4.27
C ALA A 22 4.33 10.94 -4.06
N LYS A 23 4.10 11.58 -2.91
CA LYS A 23 4.74 12.86 -2.54
C LYS A 23 6.26 12.73 -2.44
N ASP A 24 6.77 11.65 -1.84
CA ASP A 24 8.22 11.44 -1.70
C ASP A 24 8.88 11.23 -3.06
N LEU A 25 8.24 10.48 -3.97
CA LEU A 25 8.76 10.22 -5.31
C LEU A 25 8.64 11.47 -6.20
N ALA A 26 7.48 12.13 -6.25
CA ALA A 26 7.27 13.35 -7.04
C ALA A 26 8.21 14.50 -6.67
N ALA A 27 8.67 14.57 -5.42
CA ALA A 27 9.67 15.55 -4.99
C ALA A 27 11.08 15.30 -5.56
N ARG A 28 11.28 14.25 -6.34
CA ARG A 28 12.58 13.83 -6.89
C ARG A 28 12.56 13.94 -8.42
N PRO A 29 13.42 14.76 -9.05
CA PRO A 29 13.34 15.09 -10.47
C PRO A 29 13.44 13.89 -11.43
N GLN A 30 14.07 12.80 -10.97
CA GLN A 30 14.19 11.58 -11.78
C GLN A 30 12.94 10.69 -11.79
N TRP A 31 11.90 11.04 -11.03
CA TRP A 31 10.66 10.25 -10.96
C TRP A 31 9.50 10.98 -11.62
N GLU A 32 8.82 10.28 -12.48
CA GLU A 32 7.50 10.62 -12.99
C GLU A 32 6.47 9.71 -12.31
N VAL A 33 5.44 10.30 -11.72
CA VAL A 33 4.47 9.58 -10.88
C VAL A 33 3.11 9.56 -11.55
N ILE A 34 2.61 8.36 -11.78
CA ILE A 34 1.24 8.11 -12.24
C ILE A 34 0.47 7.48 -11.07
N GLY A 35 -0.63 8.08 -10.70
CA GLY A 35 -1.50 7.59 -9.63
C GLY A 35 -2.74 6.91 -10.16
N LEU A 36 -3.00 5.67 -9.74
CA LEU A 36 -4.20 4.93 -10.10
C LEU A 36 -5.17 4.89 -8.91
N SER A 37 -6.43 5.25 -9.18
CA SER A 37 -7.51 5.14 -8.21
C SER A 37 -8.85 4.91 -8.90
N ARG A 38 -9.84 4.39 -8.17
CA ARG A 38 -11.21 4.19 -8.70
C ARG A 38 -11.95 5.50 -8.95
N ARG A 39 -11.57 6.57 -8.28
CA ARG A 39 -12.21 7.90 -8.36
C ARG A 39 -11.15 8.97 -8.22
N MET A 40 -11.35 10.08 -8.89
CA MET A 40 -10.48 11.25 -8.71
C MET A 40 -10.46 11.68 -7.24
N PRO A 41 -9.29 11.97 -6.67
CA PRO A 41 -9.21 12.49 -5.31
C PRO A 41 -9.88 13.87 -5.20
N GLN A 42 -10.53 14.14 -4.08
CA GLN A 42 -11.18 15.45 -3.84
C GLN A 42 -10.17 16.59 -3.60
N PHE A 43 -8.95 16.26 -3.22
CA PHE A 43 -7.88 17.20 -2.96
C PHE A 43 -6.62 16.75 -3.71
N PRO A 44 -5.83 17.68 -4.22
CA PRO A 44 -4.57 17.34 -4.90
C PRO A 44 -3.64 16.61 -3.93
N ILE A 45 -2.96 15.60 -4.44
CA ILE A 45 -1.95 14.85 -3.68
C ILE A 45 -0.62 15.60 -3.75
N ALA A 46 -0.19 15.95 -4.96
CA ALA A 46 0.89 16.87 -5.29
C ALA A 46 0.65 17.38 -6.73
N ASP A 47 1.30 18.49 -7.10
CA ASP A 47 1.03 19.18 -8.36
C ASP A 47 1.52 18.40 -9.59
N ASP A 48 2.62 17.66 -9.47
CA ASP A 48 3.32 16.97 -10.57
C ASP A 48 2.96 15.48 -10.65
N ILE A 49 1.71 15.10 -10.30
CA ILE A 49 1.24 13.72 -10.36
C ILE A 49 0.16 13.60 -11.44
N GLN A 50 0.40 12.75 -12.43
CA GLN A 50 -0.64 12.35 -13.36
C GLN A 50 -1.60 11.38 -12.67
N LEU A 51 -2.92 11.61 -12.81
CA LEU A 51 -3.94 10.76 -12.21
C LEU A 51 -4.72 10.01 -13.28
N VAL A 52 -4.84 8.71 -13.10
CA VAL A 52 -5.56 7.78 -13.96
C VAL A 52 -6.68 7.11 -13.16
N THR A 53 -7.85 6.99 -13.76
CA THR A 53 -9.02 6.40 -13.10
C THR A 53 -9.36 5.06 -13.75
N ALA A 54 -9.31 3.98 -12.96
CA ALA A 54 -9.78 2.65 -13.35
C ALA A 54 -10.15 1.82 -12.12
N ASP A 55 -11.12 0.93 -12.28
CA ASP A 55 -11.45 -0.10 -11.30
C ASP A 55 -10.63 -1.35 -11.59
N MET A 56 -9.72 -1.71 -10.70
CA MET A 56 -8.86 -2.88 -10.83
C MET A 56 -9.62 -4.21 -10.86
N LEU A 57 -10.89 -4.24 -10.44
CA LEU A 57 -11.76 -5.40 -10.58
C LEU A 57 -12.36 -5.53 -11.99
N LYS A 58 -12.21 -4.50 -12.83
CA LYS A 58 -12.73 -4.47 -14.20
C LYS A 58 -11.58 -4.46 -15.20
N PRO A 59 -11.24 -5.60 -15.81
CA PRO A 59 -10.19 -5.65 -16.84
C PRO A 59 -10.41 -4.68 -18.00
N SER A 60 -11.67 -4.37 -18.33
CA SER A 60 -12.01 -3.37 -19.36
C SER A 60 -11.52 -1.96 -19.01
N ASP A 61 -11.67 -1.57 -17.74
CA ASP A 61 -11.22 -0.25 -17.28
C ASP A 61 -9.70 -0.14 -17.36
N LEU A 62 -8.99 -1.21 -16.96
CA LEU A 62 -7.52 -1.28 -17.06
C LEU A 62 -7.04 -1.28 -18.52
N SER A 63 -7.77 -1.95 -19.42
CA SER A 63 -7.47 -1.91 -20.86
C SER A 63 -7.65 -0.52 -21.45
N ALA A 64 -8.66 0.22 -21.01
CA ALA A 64 -8.92 1.57 -21.49
C ALA A 64 -7.83 2.60 -21.13
N VAL A 65 -7.04 2.33 -20.08
CA VAL A 65 -5.94 3.18 -19.61
C VAL A 65 -4.56 2.57 -19.84
N SER A 66 -4.47 1.48 -20.57
CA SER A 66 -3.23 0.71 -20.77
C SER A 66 -2.12 1.48 -21.47
N ASP A 67 -2.46 2.45 -22.31
CA ASP A 67 -1.48 3.31 -22.99
C ASP A 67 -0.67 4.16 -22.00
N GLU A 68 -1.27 4.52 -20.85
CA GLU A 68 -0.58 5.24 -19.77
C GLU A 68 0.50 4.38 -19.09
N PHE A 69 0.47 3.07 -19.32
CA PHE A 69 1.42 2.13 -18.73
C PHE A 69 2.64 1.85 -19.62
N ALA A 70 2.66 2.31 -20.85
CA ALA A 70 3.68 1.95 -21.85
C ALA A 70 5.13 2.28 -21.41
N ASN A 71 5.31 3.37 -20.67
CA ASN A 71 6.61 3.85 -20.20
C ASN A 71 6.93 3.49 -18.75
N LEU A 72 6.11 2.66 -18.10
CA LEU A 72 6.34 2.29 -16.70
C LEU A 72 7.62 1.49 -16.53
N THR A 73 8.41 1.90 -15.56
CA THR A 73 9.61 1.19 -15.10
C THR A 73 9.39 0.57 -13.71
N HIS A 74 8.42 1.10 -12.97
CA HIS A 74 8.14 0.68 -11.58
C HIS A 74 6.64 0.61 -11.32
N LEU A 75 6.24 -0.32 -10.46
CA LEU A 75 4.88 -0.44 -9.93
C LEU A 75 4.93 -0.44 -8.40
N VAL A 76 4.12 0.39 -7.78
CA VAL A 76 3.78 0.30 -6.34
C VAL A 76 2.34 -0.14 -6.22
N TYR A 77 2.11 -1.30 -5.62
CA TYR A 77 0.77 -1.77 -5.32
C TYR A 77 0.45 -1.57 -3.84
N ASP A 78 -0.47 -0.66 -3.56
CA ASP A 78 -1.01 -0.30 -2.25
C ASP A 78 -2.55 -0.33 -2.27
N GLY A 79 -3.12 -1.09 -3.22
CA GLY A 79 -4.56 -1.22 -3.39
C GLY A 79 -5.18 -2.10 -2.31
N TYR A 80 -6.28 -1.64 -1.73
CA TYR A 80 -7.10 -2.39 -0.80
C TYR A 80 -8.58 -2.07 -1.02
N SER A 81 -9.42 -3.10 -1.06
CA SER A 81 -10.87 -2.98 -1.08
C SER A 81 -11.46 -3.67 0.15
N PRO A 82 -12.08 -2.92 1.08
CA PRO A 82 -12.85 -3.54 2.14
C PRO A 82 -14.08 -4.25 1.53
N THR A 83 -14.54 -5.30 2.19
CA THR A 83 -15.84 -5.94 1.95
C THR A 83 -16.85 -5.45 2.98
N GLU A 84 -18.14 -5.52 2.65
CA GLU A 84 -19.21 -5.22 3.61
C GLU A 84 -19.42 -6.36 4.61
N SER A 85 -19.03 -7.56 4.22
CA SER A 85 -19.06 -8.75 5.07
C SER A 85 -17.78 -8.91 5.88
N ASP A 86 -17.86 -9.55 7.03
CA ASP A 86 -16.70 -10.00 7.81
C ASP A 86 -16.08 -11.30 7.25
N ASP A 87 -16.45 -11.68 6.01
CA ASP A 87 -15.92 -12.88 5.35
C ASP A 87 -14.51 -12.64 4.82
N TRP A 88 -13.55 -13.25 5.49
CA TRP A 88 -12.13 -13.20 5.11
C TRP A 88 -11.84 -13.89 3.77
N ALA A 89 -12.62 -14.89 3.39
CA ALA A 89 -12.44 -15.59 2.11
C ALA A 89 -12.86 -14.67 0.95
N GLU A 90 -14.00 -13.99 1.08
CA GLU A 90 -14.45 -12.98 0.11
C GLU A 90 -13.44 -11.84 -0.01
N GLN A 91 -13.01 -11.27 1.13
CA GLN A 91 -12.01 -10.20 1.15
C GLN A 91 -10.69 -10.63 0.49
N THR A 92 -10.25 -11.86 0.75
CA THR A 92 -9.04 -12.43 0.16
C THR A 92 -9.18 -12.55 -1.35
N SER A 93 -10.28 -13.12 -1.84
CA SER A 93 -10.54 -13.29 -3.26
C SER A 93 -10.55 -11.96 -4.01
N ILE A 94 -11.27 -10.96 -3.50
CA ILE A 94 -11.38 -9.64 -4.11
C ILE A 94 -10.02 -8.94 -4.19
N ASN A 95 -9.25 -8.92 -3.10
CA ASN A 95 -7.98 -8.21 -3.06
C ASN A 95 -6.86 -8.93 -3.83
N ALA A 96 -6.90 -10.26 -3.91
CA ALA A 96 -6.01 -11.03 -4.79
C ALA A 96 -6.32 -10.76 -6.27
N GLN A 97 -7.60 -10.79 -6.66
CA GLN A 97 -8.04 -10.52 -8.03
C GLN A 97 -7.69 -9.11 -8.49
N MET A 98 -7.86 -8.09 -7.62
CA MET A 98 -7.46 -6.71 -7.94
C MET A 98 -5.97 -6.61 -8.29
N PHE A 99 -5.14 -7.29 -7.52
CA PHE A 99 -3.69 -7.29 -7.77
C PHE A 99 -3.33 -8.03 -9.05
N GLU A 100 -3.91 -9.22 -9.26
CA GLU A 100 -3.69 -10.01 -10.48
C GLU A 100 -4.06 -9.24 -11.73
N ASN A 101 -5.26 -8.67 -11.78
CA ASN A 101 -5.72 -7.89 -12.94
C ASN A 101 -4.79 -6.72 -13.27
N LEU A 102 -4.34 -5.98 -12.25
CA LEU A 102 -3.43 -4.86 -12.47
C LEU A 102 -2.05 -5.33 -12.91
N LEU A 103 -1.49 -6.34 -12.24
CA LEU A 103 -0.17 -6.88 -12.59
C LEU A 103 -0.15 -7.40 -14.02
N ASP A 104 -1.19 -8.14 -14.42
CA ASP A 104 -1.34 -8.65 -15.79
C ASP A 104 -1.46 -7.52 -16.82
N SER A 105 -2.20 -6.45 -16.51
CA SER A 105 -2.31 -5.28 -17.39
C SER A 105 -0.97 -4.57 -17.55
N VAL A 106 -0.27 -4.32 -16.44
CA VAL A 106 1.05 -3.67 -16.45
C VAL A 106 2.09 -4.53 -17.16
N CYS A 107 2.14 -5.84 -16.90
CA CYS A 107 3.09 -6.74 -17.57
C CYS A 107 2.89 -6.81 -19.09
N ARG A 108 1.65 -6.66 -19.59
CA ARG A 108 1.36 -6.61 -21.03
C ARG A 108 1.75 -5.28 -21.66
N SER A 109 1.58 -4.18 -20.94
CA SER A 109 1.68 -2.82 -21.50
C SER A 109 3.01 -2.12 -21.23
N ALA A 110 3.77 -2.57 -20.22
CA ALA A 110 5.01 -1.95 -19.73
C ALA A 110 6.25 -2.82 -20.01
N PRO A 111 6.80 -2.85 -21.23
CA PRO A 111 7.96 -3.68 -21.55
C PRO A 111 9.24 -3.27 -20.81
N ALA A 112 9.28 -2.05 -20.28
CA ALA A 112 10.40 -1.50 -19.50
C ALA A 112 10.24 -1.70 -17.99
N LEU A 113 9.25 -2.45 -17.52
CA LEU A 113 9.07 -2.72 -16.08
C LEU A 113 10.31 -3.40 -15.52
N ARG A 114 10.84 -2.85 -14.41
CA ARG A 114 12.07 -3.33 -13.75
C ARG A 114 11.81 -3.73 -12.29
N ARG A 115 10.80 -3.15 -11.65
CA ARG A 115 10.57 -3.34 -10.21
C ARG A 115 9.12 -3.23 -9.81
N VAL A 116 8.69 -4.14 -8.94
CA VAL A 116 7.38 -4.12 -8.31
C VAL A 116 7.55 -4.01 -6.79
N LEU A 117 6.88 -3.05 -6.17
CA LEU A 117 6.79 -2.92 -4.72
C LEU A 117 5.38 -3.27 -4.27
N LEU A 118 5.24 -4.34 -3.50
CA LEU A 118 3.98 -4.77 -2.90
C LEU A 118 3.89 -4.27 -1.46
N MET A 119 2.87 -3.45 -1.19
CA MET A 119 2.55 -3.03 0.16
C MET A 119 1.67 -4.08 0.82
N GLN A 120 2.13 -4.58 1.94
CA GLN A 120 1.43 -5.53 2.79
C GLN A 120 1.21 -4.91 4.18
N GLY A 121 1.04 -5.72 5.21
CA GLY A 121 0.93 -5.24 6.58
C GLY A 121 1.12 -6.36 7.58
N GLN A 122 1.05 -6.03 8.87
CA GLN A 122 1.30 -6.98 9.97
C GLN A 122 0.29 -8.14 10.03
N LYS A 123 -0.85 -8.04 9.34
CA LYS A 123 -1.75 -9.20 9.15
C LYS A 123 -1.07 -10.36 8.42
N TYR A 124 0.03 -10.10 7.71
CA TYR A 124 0.89 -11.15 7.15
C TYR A 124 1.43 -12.09 8.23
N TYR A 125 1.71 -11.57 9.41
CA TYR A 125 2.23 -12.32 10.57
C TYR A 125 1.14 -12.77 11.55
N GLY A 126 -0.15 -12.62 11.20
CA GLY A 126 -1.26 -13.09 12.03
C GLY A 126 -1.66 -12.14 13.17
N THR A 127 -1.26 -10.88 13.16
CA THR A 127 -1.59 -9.91 14.22
C THR A 127 -3.09 -9.77 14.51
N HIS A 128 -3.96 -10.13 13.58
CA HIS A 128 -5.42 -10.12 13.71
C HIS A 128 -5.98 -11.40 14.35
N LEU A 129 -5.17 -12.44 14.51
CA LEU A 129 -5.57 -13.73 15.06
C LEU A 129 -5.23 -13.86 16.55
N GLY A 130 -4.38 -12.97 17.10
CA GLY A 130 -3.96 -12.99 18.49
C GLY A 130 -2.46 -12.78 18.68
N PRO A 131 -1.89 -13.24 19.80
CA PRO A 131 -0.45 -13.12 20.05
C PRO A 131 0.38 -13.82 18.95
N TYR A 132 1.40 -13.14 18.48
CA TYR A 132 2.34 -13.66 17.48
C TYR A 132 3.78 -13.33 17.88
N ARG A 133 4.74 -13.95 17.21
CA ARG A 133 6.17 -13.74 17.47
C ARG A 133 6.58 -12.28 17.27
N THR A 134 7.28 -11.72 18.27
CA THR A 134 7.80 -10.35 18.24
C THR A 134 9.29 -10.35 18.62
N PRO A 135 10.19 -9.73 17.80
CA PRO A 135 9.92 -9.14 16.51
C PRO A 135 9.58 -10.17 15.43
N SER A 136 8.70 -9.81 14.50
CA SER A 136 8.42 -10.63 13.31
C SER A 136 9.65 -10.69 12.39
N ARG A 137 9.85 -11.82 11.73
CA ARG A 137 10.93 -12.04 10.77
C ARG A 137 10.37 -12.44 9.41
N GLU A 138 11.12 -12.21 8.36
CA GLU A 138 10.71 -12.55 7.00
C GLU A 138 10.58 -14.05 6.76
N ASP A 139 11.35 -14.85 7.53
CA ASP A 139 11.35 -16.32 7.52
C ASP A 139 10.37 -16.95 8.52
N ASP A 140 9.56 -16.14 9.24
CA ASP A 140 8.52 -16.67 10.10
C ASP A 140 7.48 -17.46 9.28
N PRO A 141 7.01 -18.63 9.77
CA PRO A 141 6.03 -19.43 9.05
C PRO A 141 4.71 -18.66 8.88
N ARG A 142 4.07 -18.90 7.74
CA ARG A 142 2.74 -18.35 7.49
C ARG A 142 1.72 -18.98 8.45
N HIS A 143 0.80 -18.14 8.94
CA HIS A 143 -0.35 -18.64 9.70
C HIS A 143 -1.41 -19.25 8.76
N MET A 144 -2.49 -19.79 9.34
CA MET A 144 -3.60 -20.40 8.62
C MET A 144 -4.29 -19.40 7.66
N PRO A 145 -4.54 -19.78 6.38
CA PRO A 145 -5.31 -18.97 5.44
C PRO A 145 -6.80 -18.87 5.87
N PRO A 146 -7.60 -17.96 5.27
CA PRO A 146 -7.26 -17.14 4.10
C PRO A 146 -6.53 -15.84 4.45
N ASN A 147 -5.63 -15.39 3.58
CA ASN A 147 -4.94 -14.10 3.70
C ASN A 147 -4.47 -13.62 2.33
N PHE A 148 -5.07 -12.56 1.79
CA PHE A 148 -4.74 -12.04 0.47
C PHE A 148 -3.27 -11.60 0.31
N TYR A 149 -2.55 -11.27 1.38
CA TYR A 149 -1.13 -10.97 1.30
C TYR A 149 -0.31 -12.20 0.89
N PHE A 150 -0.76 -13.41 1.28
CA PHE A 150 -0.10 -14.65 0.84
C PHE A 150 -0.33 -14.88 -0.64
N ASP A 151 -1.59 -14.77 -1.10
CA ASP A 151 -1.96 -15.00 -2.49
C ASP A 151 -1.29 -13.98 -3.42
N GLN A 152 -1.26 -12.70 -3.02
CA GLN A 152 -0.57 -11.65 -3.77
C GLN A 152 0.94 -11.90 -3.86
N GLN A 153 1.57 -12.32 -2.77
CA GLN A 153 3.00 -12.61 -2.78
C GLN A 153 3.33 -13.86 -3.60
N ASP A 154 2.51 -14.90 -3.52
CA ASP A 154 2.70 -16.13 -4.29
C ASP A 154 2.58 -15.86 -5.79
N LEU A 155 1.56 -15.10 -6.19
CA LEU A 155 1.41 -14.64 -7.56
C LEU A 155 2.64 -13.83 -8.02
N LEU A 156 3.08 -12.88 -7.20
CA LEU A 156 4.23 -12.03 -7.51
C LEU A 156 5.52 -12.84 -7.65
N THR A 157 5.74 -13.80 -6.76
CA THR A 157 6.88 -14.72 -6.81
C THR A 157 6.85 -15.56 -8.08
N ALA A 158 5.71 -16.16 -8.39
CA ALA A 158 5.56 -16.98 -9.60
C ALA A 158 5.82 -16.17 -10.88
N ARG A 159 5.24 -14.96 -10.97
CA ARG A 159 5.40 -14.10 -12.16
C ARG A 159 6.81 -13.53 -12.30
N SER A 160 7.52 -13.28 -11.21
CA SER A 160 8.88 -12.73 -11.25
C SER A 160 9.93 -13.74 -11.72
N THR A 161 9.68 -15.03 -11.60
CA THR A 161 10.66 -16.08 -11.94
C THR A 161 11.06 -16.07 -13.43
N GLU A 162 10.13 -15.71 -14.31
CA GLU A 162 10.36 -15.64 -15.76
C GLU A 162 10.41 -14.21 -16.28
N ALA A 163 10.25 -13.23 -15.40
CA ALA A 163 10.18 -11.83 -15.76
C ALA A 163 11.56 -11.16 -15.77
N ARG A 164 11.61 -9.94 -16.37
CA ARG A 164 12.80 -9.07 -16.33
C ARG A 164 12.75 -8.06 -15.18
N TRP A 165 11.78 -8.19 -14.29
CA TRP A 165 11.60 -7.34 -13.12
C TRP A 165 11.73 -8.17 -11.84
N ASP A 166 12.18 -7.53 -10.81
CA ASP A 166 12.22 -8.07 -9.45
C ASP A 166 11.18 -7.38 -8.54
N TYR A 167 11.07 -7.82 -7.30
CA TYR A 167 10.11 -7.24 -6.39
C TYR A 167 10.62 -7.10 -4.95
N SER A 168 9.94 -6.25 -4.20
CA SER A 168 10.07 -6.17 -2.75
C SER A 168 8.69 -6.08 -2.10
N CYS A 169 8.59 -6.56 -0.85
CA CYS A 169 7.40 -6.40 -0.02
C CYS A 169 7.72 -5.52 1.18
N LEU A 170 6.93 -4.48 1.42
CA LEU A 170 7.00 -3.71 2.65
C LEU A 170 5.79 -4.05 3.53
N ARG A 171 6.04 -4.33 4.81
CA ARG A 171 5.03 -4.76 5.79
C ARG A 171 4.94 -3.81 6.97
N PRO A 172 4.55 -2.54 6.77
CA PRO A 172 4.37 -1.61 7.87
C PRO A 172 3.25 -2.09 8.79
N HIS A 173 3.34 -1.68 10.06
CA HIS A 173 2.21 -1.75 10.97
C HIS A 173 1.35 -0.49 10.78
N ILE A 174 0.47 -0.17 11.72
CA ILE A 174 -0.45 0.97 11.64
C ILE A 174 0.27 2.23 11.13
N ILE A 175 -0.23 2.79 10.03
CA ILE A 175 0.38 3.93 9.36
C ILE A 175 -0.20 5.22 9.91
N CYS A 176 0.68 6.09 10.41
CA CYS A 176 0.35 7.40 10.97
C CYS A 176 0.73 8.50 9.98
N GLY A 177 -0.26 9.24 9.51
CA GLY A 177 -0.09 10.37 8.59
C GLY A 177 -1.37 11.17 8.47
N LEU A 178 -1.32 12.32 7.83
CA LEU A 178 -2.52 13.06 7.48
C LEU A 178 -3.18 12.35 6.29
N GLY A 179 -4.42 11.95 6.44
CA GLY A 179 -5.17 11.27 5.40
C GLY A 179 -6.67 11.50 5.56
N MET A 180 -7.31 11.86 4.47
CA MET A 180 -8.76 11.99 4.44
C MET A 180 -9.40 10.60 4.30
N ARG A 181 -10.52 10.37 5.00
CA ARG A 181 -11.29 9.12 4.93
C ARG A 181 -10.50 7.85 5.26
N SER A 182 -9.57 7.95 6.22
CA SER A 182 -8.82 6.80 6.70
C SER A 182 -9.26 6.43 8.13
N PRO A 183 -10.25 5.56 8.30
CA PRO A 183 -10.84 5.27 9.61
C PRO A 183 -9.87 4.56 10.56
N MET A 184 -8.86 3.87 10.05
CA MET A 184 -7.85 3.18 10.84
C MET A 184 -6.61 4.03 11.11
N ASN A 185 -6.71 5.35 11.05
CA ASN A 185 -5.60 6.26 11.32
C ASN A 185 -5.56 6.66 12.80
N PRO A 186 -4.69 6.07 13.63
CA PRO A 186 -4.66 6.34 15.05
C PRO A 186 -4.28 7.78 15.37
N LEU A 187 -3.49 8.44 14.53
CA LEU A 187 -3.13 9.84 14.70
C LEU A 187 -4.37 10.74 14.69
N MET A 188 -5.28 10.52 13.74
CA MET A 188 -6.53 11.28 13.64
C MET A 188 -7.49 10.94 14.79
N ILE A 189 -7.57 9.67 15.17
CA ILE A 189 -8.43 9.21 16.28
C ILE A 189 -7.95 9.82 17.60
N ILE A 190 -6.66 9.75 17.90
CA ILE A 190 -6.06 10.32 19.11
C ILE A 190 -6.24 11.85 19.13
N GLY A 191 -5.97 12.50 17.99
CA GLY A 191 -6.14 13.95 17.86
C GLY A 191 -7.58 14.42 18.11
N ALA A 192 -8.57 13.73 17.53
CA ALA A 192 -9.98 14.03 17.75
C ALA A 192 -10.39 13.78 19.20
N TYR A 193 -10.01 12.64 19.77
CA TYR A 193 -10.29 12.31 21.16
C TYR A 193 -9.67 13.32 22.15
N ALA A 194 -8.42 13.68 21.93
CA ALA A 194 -7.73 14.68 22.76
C ALA A 194 -8.41 16.07 22.69
N SER A 195 -8.81 16.47 21.47
CA SER A 195 -9.49 17.76 21.25
C SER A 195 -10.86 17.80 21.94
N LEU A 196 -11.63 16.72 21.82
CA LEU A 196 -12.94 16.60 22.52
C LEU A 196 -12.77 16.60 24.02
N SER A 197 -11.83 15.82 24.56
CA SER A 197 -11.56 15.77 25.99
C SER A 197 -11.19 17.14 26.53
N LYS A 198 -10.33 17.88 25.82
CA LYS A 198 -9.93 19.26 26.19
C LYS A 198 -11.13 20.22 26.18
N THR A 199 -11.98 20.16 25.17
CA THR A 199 -13.18 21.01 25.03
C THR A 199 -14.16 20.77 26.17
N LEU A 200 -14.29 19.51 26.60
CA LEU A 200 -15.20 19.10 27.69
C LEU A 200 -14.58 19.24 29.10
N GLY A 201 -13.36 19.72 29.21
CA GLY A 201 -12.64 19.82 30.49
C GLY A 201 -12.35 18.46 31.14
N LEU A 202 -12.32 17.39 30.35
CA LEU A 202 -12.06 16.03 30.82
C LEU A 202 -10.58 15.67 30.71
N PRO A 203 -10.05 14.86 31.62
CA PRO A 203 -8.69 14.35 31.51
C PRO A 203 -8.57 13.39 30.30
N LEU A 204 -7.43 13.46 29.59
CA LEU A 204 -7.13 12.52 28.53
C LEU A 204 -6.80 11.14 29.15
N ARG A 205 -7.74 10.23 29.12
CA ARG A 205 -7.59 8.86 29.61
C ARG A 205 -7.41 7.88 28.45
N TYR A 206 -6.68 6.80 28.68
CA TYR A 206 -6.62 5.73 27.69
C TYR A 206 -7.99 5.05 27.55
N PRO A 207 -8.59 5.00 26.35
CA PRO A 207 -9.97 4.55 26.19
C PRO A 207 -10.11 3.01 26.06
N GLY A 208 -9.01 2.27 26.06
CA GLY A 208 -9.00 0.81 25.88
C GLY A 208 -8.94 0.01 27.17
N SER A 209 -8.86 -1.31 27.03
CA SER A 209 -8.68 -2.23 28.14
C SER A 209 -7.28 -2.13 28.76
N LEU A 210 -7.13 -2.61 30.01
CA LEU A 210 -5.83 -2.69 30.68
C LEU A 210 -4.84 -3.59 29.91
N GLY A 211 -5.32 -4.66 29.28
CA GLY A 211 -4.51 -5.53 28.43
C GLY A 211 -3.95 -4.77 27.22
N ALA A 212 -4.80 -4.02 26.51
CA ALA A 212 -4.38 -3.19 25.38
C ALA A 212 -3.38 -2.09 25.82
N TYR A 213 -3.60 -1.45 26.98
CA TYR A 213 -2.68 -0.46 27.53
C TYR A 213 -1.28 -1.00 27.81
N ARG A 214 -1.18 -2.28 28.19
CA ARG A 214 0.08 -2.95 28.51
C ARG A 214 0.74 -3.63 27.32
N SER A 215 0.05 -3.67 26.17
CA SER A 215 0.58 -4.31 24.96
C SER A 215 1.53 -3.37 24.23
N ILE A 216 2.57 -3.96 23.64
CA ILE A 216 3.45 -3.24 22.71
C ILE A 216 2.65 -2.96 21.43
N TYR A 217 2.74 -1.74 20.96
CA TYR A 217 2.10 -1.29 19.73
C TYR A 217 3.11 -0.57 18.83
N GLN A 218 3.18 -0.96 17.59
CA GLN A 218 4.06 -0.33 16.61
C GLN A 218 3.25 0.62 15.72
N ALA A 219 3.75 1.83 15.55
CA ALA A 219 3.24 2.82 14.59
C ALA A 219 4.31 3.14 13.56
N THR A 220 3.89 3.29 12.31
CA THR A 220 4.77 3.62 11.19
C THR A 220 4.48 5.06 10.74
N ASP A 221 5.50 5.93 10.74
CA ASP A 221 5.38 7.27 10.18
C ASP A 221 5.25 7.19 8.66
N ALA A 222 4.23 7.87 8.09
CA ALA A 222 3.92 7.78 6.67
C ALA A 222 5.02 8.43 5.79
N LYS A 223 5.75 9.46 6.28
CA LYS A 223 6.89 10.04 5.56
C LYS A 223 8.07 9.07 5.55
N LEU A 224 8.32 8.38 6.67
CA LEU A 224 9.35 7.35 6.72
C LEU A 224 9.02 6.22 5.75
N LEU A 225 7.74 5.83 5.66
CA LEU A 225 7.28 4.80 4.71
C LEU A 225 7.51 5.23 3.25
N GLY A 226 7.24 6.50 2.90
CA GLY A 226 7.56 7.04 1.58
C GLY A 226 9.04 6.89 1.23
N ARG A 227 9.94 7.26 2.15
CA ARG A 227 11.39 7.08 1.98
C ARG A 227 11.81 5.60 1.89
N ALA A 228 11.18 4.73 2.68
CA ALA A 228 11.43 3.29 2.63
C ALA A 228 10.99 2.70 1.29
N ALA A 229 9.84 3.14 0.75
CA ALA A 229 9.38 2.75 -0.57
C ALA A 229 10.37 3.18 -1.67
N HIS A 230 10.84 4.43 -1.65
CA HIS A 230 11.88 4.90 -2.57
C HIS A 230 13.14 4.05 -2.47
N TRP A 231 13.60 3.74 -1.26
CA TRP A 231 14.76 2.86 -1.05
C TRP A 231 14.53 1.47 -1.64
N ALA A 232 13.37 0.85 -1.37
CA ALA A 232 13.02 -0.47 -1.89
C ALA A 232 12.92 -0.51 -3.43
N LEU A 233 12.48 0.59 -4.07
CA LEU A 233 12.39 0.72 -5.52
C LEU A 233 13.76 0.92 -6.20
N THR A 234 14.78 1.38 -5.48
CA THR A 234 16.08 1.75 -6.06
C THR A 234 17.22 0.79 -5.72
N ARG A 235 17.03 -0.11 -4.76
CA ARG A 235 18.05 -1.08 -4.37
C ARG A 235 17.84 -2.42 -5.08
N PRO A 236 18.90 -3.07 -5.55
CA PRO A 236 18.78 -4.44 -6.05
C PRO A 236 18.30 -5.37 -4.94
N THR A 237 17.48 -6.35 -5.30
CA THR A 237 17.19 -7.51 -4.43
C THR A 237 18.45 -8.36 -4.35
N THR A 238 18.91 -8.60 -3.13
CA THR A 238 20.00 -9.55 -2.86
C THR A 238 19.48 -10.96 -2.86
#